data_b49d5f251320cf6a0c6e423f97d868c3
#
_entry.id   b49d5f251320cf6a0c6e423f97d868c3
#
_cell.length_a   1.000
_cell.length_b   1.000
_cell.length_c   1.000
_cell.angle_alpha   90.00
_cell.angle_beta   90.00
_cell.angle_gamma   90.00
#
_symmetry.space_group_name_H-M   'P 1'
#
loop_
_entity.id
_entity.type
_entity.pdbx_description
1 polymer ?
#
loop_
_entity_poly.entity_id
_entity_poly.type
_entity_poly.pdbx_seq_one_letter_code
_entity_poly.pdbx_strand_id
1 'polypeptide(L)'
;MADAADTDNDCVIRIRNLVNAFGSQVIHDGVDLDVRRGEVIGIVGGSGTGKSVMLRTVVGLNQPRSGGIEVLGRDVLHMTEDERHELETHWGVLFQDGALFSSLTVAQNIEVPLKEDLHLSERLMAEIAACKIGMVGLPADAADKFPSQLSGGMRKRAGLARALALDPEILFLDEPTAGLDPIGAAAFDQLIKDLQSSLGLTVFLVTHDLDSLFAICDRVAVLVDKKIRVATLEEHLRDNHPWVHDYFHGPRGRAAQTAAH
;
A
#
# COMPACT_ATOMS: atom_id res chain seq x y z
N MET A 1 0.83 25.02 -24.79
CA MET A 1 -0.50 24.42 -24.54
C MET A 1 -0.33 22.94 -24.86
N ALA A 2 0.19 22.16 -23.91
CA ALA A 2 0.34 20.72 -24.03
C ALA A 2 -0.68 20.07 -23.10
N ASP A 3 -1.51 19.31 -23.69
CA ASP A 3 -2.36 18.20 -23.29
C ASP A 3 -2.82 18.08 -21.83
N ALA A 4 -4.01 18.63 -21.59
CA ALA A 4 -4.86 18.27 -20.46
C ALA A 4 -5.71 16.99 -20.75
N ALA A 5 -5.55 16.34 -21.90
CA ALA A 5 -6.41 15.24 -22.34
C ALA A 5 -5.82 13.83 -22.08
N ASP A 6 -4.53 13.72 -21.70
CA ASP A 6 -3.86 12.42 -21.53
C ASP A 6 -3.76 11.97 -20.07
N THR A 7 -4.07 12.84 -19.10
CA THR A 7 -3.98 12.55 -17.67
C THR A 7 -5.13 11.69 -17.13
N ASP A 8 -6.23 11.57 -17.88
CA ASP A 8 -7.43 10.84 -17.40
C ASP A 8 -7.31 9.32 -17.59
N ASN A 9 -6.48 8.86 -18.52
CA ASN A 9 -6.28 7.44 -18.83
C ASN A 9 -5.18 6.77 -17.99
N ASP A 10 -4.44 7.55 -17.18
CA ASP A 10 -3.29 7.08 -16.40
C ASP A 10 -3.60 6.86 -14.90
N CYS A 11 -4.83 7.11 -14.47
CA CYS A 11 -5.24 6.89 -13.08
C CYS A 11 -5.72 5.46 -12.87
N VAL A 12 -5.10 4.74 -11.93
CA VAL A 12 -5.48 3.36 -11.56
C VAL A 12 -6.42 3.30 -10.36
N ILE A 13 -6.45 4.35 -9.51
CA ILE A 13 -7.43 4.49 -8.43
C ILE A 13 -8.01 5.90 -8.50
N ARG A 14 -9.35 5.99 -8.52
CA ARG A 14 -10.10 7.26 -8.42
C ARG A 14 -11.07 7.20 -7.27
N ILE A 15 -10.94 8.16 -6.37
CA ILE A 15 -11.86 8.35 -5.25
C ILE A 15 -12.57 9.69 -5.45
N ARG A 16 -13.91 9.70 -5.33
CA ARG A 16 -14.72 10.90 -5.53
C ARG A 16 -15.73 11.07 -4.40
N ASN A 17 -15.69 12.26 -3.76
CA ASN A 17 -16.61 12.65 -2.69
C ASN A 17 -16.77 11.60 -1.59
N LEU A 18 -15.70 10.89 -1.25
CA LEU A 18 -15.76 9.78 -0.31
C LEU A 18 -16.08 10.24 1.10
N VAL A 19 -17.12 9.67 1.68
CA VAL A 19 -17.51 9.87 3.07
C VAL A 19 -17.47 8.54 3.81
N ASN A 20 -16.52 8.41 4.74
CA ASN A 20 -16.48 7.30 5.67
C ASN A 20 -16.95 7.73 7.04
N ALA A 21 -17.83 6.93 7.65
CA ALA A 21 -18.32 7.19 8.98
C ALA A 21 -18.67 5.91 9.74
N PHE A 22 -18.44 5.90 11.04
CA PHE A 22 -18.85 4.84 11.96
C PHE A 22 -19.88 5.41 12.95
N GLY A 23 -21.13 4.98 12.81
CA GLY A 23 -22.22 5.60 13.54
C GLY A 23 -22.35 7.10 13.23
N SER A 24 -22.24 7.95 14.25
CA SER A 24 -22.26 9.42 14.10
C SER A 24 -20.90 10.04 13.81
N GLN A 25 -19.82 9.28 13.97
CA GLN A 25 -18.46 9.78 13.80
C GLN A 25 -18.05 9.75 12.32
N VAL A 26 -17.94 10.92 11.70
CA VAL A 26 -17.41 11.08 10.34
C VAL A 26 -15.89 11.09 10.39
N ILE A 27 -15.27 10.18 9.64
CA ILE A 27 -13.81 10.03 9.50
C ILE A 27 -13.31 10.78 8.26
N HIS A 28 -13.93 10.53 7.12
CA HIS A 28 -13.66 11.24 5.86
C HIS A 28 -14.92 11.97 5.43
N ASP A 29 -14.78 13.19 4.94
CA ASP A 29 -15.90 14.07 4.59
C ASP A 29 -15.72 14.68 3.19
N GLY A 30 -16.10 13.92 2.17
CA GLY A 30 -15.95 14.31 0.77
C GLY A 30 -14.48 14.37 0.34
N VAL A 31 -13.80 13.23 0.39
CA VAL A 31 -12.41 13.07 -0.04
C VAL A 31 -12.34 12.72 -1.52
N ASP A 32 -11.47 13.43 -2.26
CA ASP A 32 -11.13 13.17 -3.66
C ASP A 32 -9.65 12.81 -3.77
N LEU A 33 -9.33 11.69 -4.45
CA LEU A 33 -7.95 11.22 -4.65
C LEU A 33 -7.81 10.53 -6.00
N ASP A 34 -6.77 10.89 -6.73
CA ASP A 34 -6.33 10.20 -7.94
C ASP A 34 -4.94 9.61 -7.72
N VAL A 35 -4.81 8.30 -7.97
CA VAL A 35 -3.53 7.58 -7.95
C VAL A 35 -3.14 7.20 -9.36
N ARG A 36 -1.95 7.61 -9.77
CA ARG A 36 -1.43 7.41 -11.13
C ARG A 36 -0.78 6.03 -11.25
N ARG A 37 -0.82 5.47 -12.43
CA ARG A 37 -0.12 4.21 -12.74
C ARG A 37 1.36 4.36 -12.50
N GLY A 38 1.96 3.37 -11.84
CA GLY A 38 3.39 3.30 -11.58
C GLY A 38 3.93 4.28 -10.54
N GLU A 39 3.09 5.10 -9.86
CA GLU A 39 3.57 5.94 -8.78
C GLU A 39 3.59 5.24 -7.42
N VAL A 40 4.41 5.73 -6.53
CA VAL A 40 4.34 5.48 -5.10
C VAL A 40 3.67 6.67 -4.43
N ILE A 41 2.42 6.50 -3.96
CA ILE A 41 1.72 7.53 -3.21
C ILE A 41 1.72 7.21 -1.72
N GLY A 42 2.22 8.14 -0.90
CA GLY A 42 2.20 8.02 0.56
C GLY A 42 0.93 8.63 1.16
N ILE A 43 0.23 7.89 2.01
CA ILE A 43 -0.95 8.38 2.74
C ILE A 43 -0.55 8.65 4.18
N VAL A 44 -0.58 9.90 4.58
CA VAL A 44 -0.16 10.33 5.91
C VAL A 44 -1.25 11.11 6.64
N GLY A 45 -1.07 11.30 7.93
CA GLY A 45 -1.98 12.05 8.79
C GLY A 45 -1.80 11.69 10.24
N GLY A 46 -2.38 12.44 11.14
CA GLY A 46 -2.35 12.19 12.58
C GLY A 46 -2.92 10.82 12.97
N SER A 47 -2.71 10.41 14.22
CA SER A 47 -3.35 9.20 14.73
C SER A 47 -4.88 9.35 14.70
N GLY A 48 -5.57 8.31 14.22
CA GLY A 48 -7.03 8.30 14.15
C GLY A 48 -7.65 9.11 12.98
N THR A 49 -6.86 9.68 12.07
CA THR A 49 -7.41 10.41 10.89
C THR A 49 -8.05 9.50 9.84
N GLY A 50 -7.90 8.17 9.97
CA GLY A 50 -8.58 7.22 9.08
C GLY A 50 -7.71 6.69 7.92
N LYS A 51 -6.38 6.79 7.96
CA LYS A 51 -5.50 6.26 6.91
C LYS A 51 -5.79 4.79 6.55
N SER A 52 -5.74 3.91 7.54
CA SER A 52 -6.07 2.48 7.31
C SER A 52 -7.56 2.25 6.99
N VAL A 53 -8.46 3.16 7.42
CA VAL A 53 -9.87 3.14 7.00
C VAL A 53 -9.97 3.41 5.52
N MET A 54 -9.24 4.39 4.99
CA MET A 54 -9.20 4.70 3.55
C MET A 54 -8.71 3.48 2.75
N LEU A 55 -7.55 2.92 3.11
CA LEU A 55 -7.02 1.73 2.45
C LEU A 55 -8.06 0.59 2.45
N ARG A 56 -8.62 0.26 3.61
CA ARG A 56 -9.63 -0.80 3.73
C ARG A 56 -10.90 -0.51 2.93
N THR A 57 -11.26 0.76 2.75
CA THR A 57 -12.41 1.14 1.92
C THR A 57 -12.10 0.96 0.44
N VAL A 58 -10.89 1.32 -0.01
CA VAL A 58 -10.46 1.16 -1.40
C VAL A 58 -10.40 -0.32 -1.80
N VAL A 59 -9.89 -1.19 -0.92
CA VAL A 59 -9.84 -2.65 -1.17
C VAL A 59 -11.16 -3.38 -0.85
N GLY A 60 -12.25 -2.64 -0.61
CA GLY A 60 -13.59 -3.23 -0.44
C GLY A 60 -13.88 -3.86 0.93
N LEU A 61 -12.98 -3.74 1.91
CA LEU A 61 -13.18 -4.29 3.26
C LEU A 61 -14.10 -3.43 4.14
N ASN A 62 -14.31 -2.17 3.78
CA ASN A 62 -15.23 -1.26 4.45
C ASN A 62 -16.17 -0.62 3.42
N GLN A 63 -17.45 -0.51 3.76
CA GLN A 63 -18.43 0.23 2.97
C GLN A 63 -18.42 1.70 3.37
N PRO A 64 -18.22 2.65 2.44
CA PRO A 64 -18.35 4.07 2.73
C PRO A 64 -19.84 4.45 2.91
N ARG A 65 -20.09 5.58 3.56
CA ARG A 65 -21.45 6.13 3.67
C ARG A 65 -21.93 6.69 2.33
N SER A 66 -21.04 7.29 1.56
CA SER A 66 -21.31 7.83 0.22
C SER A 66 -20.02 8.11 -0.52
N GLY A 67 -20.12 8.43 -1.80
CA GLY A 67 -18.99 8.69 -2.70
C GLY A 67 -18.79 7.52 -3.67
N GLY A 68 -17.78 7.63 -4.53
CA GLY A 68 -17.42 6.62 -5.52
C GLY A 68 -15.95 6.23 -5.40
N ILE A 69 -15.66 4.98 -5.72
CA ILE A 69 -14.29 4.46 -5.81
C ILE A 69 -14.19 3.61 -7.07
N GLU A 70 -13.27 3.99 -7.94
CA GLU A 70 -12.90 3.21 -9.12
C GLU A 70 -11.47 2.70 -8.96
N VAL A 71 -11.26 1.42 -9.23
CA VAL A 71 -9.93 0.79 -9.30
C VAL A 71 -9.80 0.10 -10.65
N LEU A 72 -8.73 0.43 -11.39
CA LEU A 72 -8.51 -0.06 -12.75
C LEU A 72 -9.72 0.15 -13.67
N GLY A 73 -10.42 1.30 -13.50
CA GLY A 73 -11.60 1.67 -14.28
C GLY A 73 -12.90 0.94 -13.88
N ARG A 74 -12.91 0.18 -12.80
CA ARG A 74 -14.09 -0.55 -12.30
C ARG A 74 -14.59 0.05 -11.00
N ASP A 75 -15.92 0.25 -10.86
CA ASP A 75 -16.57 0.76 -9.64
C ASP A 75 -16.63 -0.33 -8.57
N VAL A 76 -15.74 -0.25 -7.56
CA VAL A 76 -15.61 -1.29 -6.52
C VAL A 76 -16.78 -1.34 -5.55
N LEU A 77 -17.67 -0.34 -5.55
CA LEU A 77 -18.79 -0.29 -4.62
C LEU A 77 -20.06 -0.99 -5.15
N HIS A 78 -20.16 -1.20 -6.46
CA HIS A 78 -21.35 -1.73 -7.13
C HIS A 78 -21.10 -3.02 -7.93
N MET A 79 -19.98 -3.69 -7.67
CA MET A 79 -19.61 -4.97 -8.29
C MET A 79 -20.39 -6.15 -7.71
N THR A 80 -20.62 -7.16 -8.53
CA THR A 80 -20.96 -8.52 -8.09
C THR A 80 -19.76 -9.16 -7.37
N GLU A 81 -19.99 -10.26 -6.65
CA GLU A 81 -18.90 -11.00 -5.99
C GLU A 81 -17.88 -11.55 -6.99
N ASP A 82 -18.32 -12.05 -8.14
CA ASP A 82 -17.43 -12.58 -9.19
C ASP A 82 -16.57 -11.49 -9.81
N GLU A 83 -17.14 -10.32 -10.12
CA GLU A 83 -16.40 -9.16 -10.65
C GLU A 83 -15.39 -8.63 -9.64
N ARG A 84 -15.74 -8.63 -8.35
CA ARG A 84 -14.85 -8.25 -7.27
C ARG A 84 -13.68 -9.22 -7.15
N HIS A 85 -13.97 -10.52 -7.13
CA HIS A 85 -12.94 -11.55 -7.04
C HIS A 85 -11.94 -11.45 -8.20
N GLU A 86 -12.43 -11.25 -9.44
CA GLU A 86 -11.56 -11.01 -10.59
C GLU A 86 -10.69 -9.78 -10.40
N LEU A 87 -11.26 -8.65 -9.93
CA LEU A 87 -10.50 -7.43 -9.72
C LEU A 87 -9.46 -7.58 -8.59
N GLU A 88 -9.78 -8.33 -7.53
CA GLU A 88 -8.89 -8.56 -6.39
C GLU A 88 -7.59 -9.28 -6.77
N THR A 89 -7.57 -10.03 -7.88
CA THR A 89 -6.33 -10.64 -8.40
C THR A 89 -5.32 -9.60 -8.93
N HIS A 90 -5.77 -8.39 -9.25
CA HIS A 90 -4.93 -7.30 -9.76
C HIS A 90 -4.27 -6.46 -8.67
N TRP A 91 -4.54 -6.72 -7.40
CA TRP A 91 -3.83 -6.04 -6.31
C TRP A 91 -3.35 -6.97 -5.21
N GLY A 92 -2.27 -6.58 -4.57
CA GLY A 92 -1.76 -7.23 -3.37
C GLY A 92 -1.91 -6.33 -2.15
N VAL A 93 -2.16 -6.92 -0.99
CA VAL A 93 -2.28 -6.17 0.27
C VAL A 93 -1.31 -6.71 1.31
N LEU A 94 -0.48 -5.82 1.86
CA LEU A 94 0.34 -6.08 3.04
C LEU A 94 -0.19 -5.28 4.22
N PHE A 95 -0.81 -5.95 5.17
CA PHE A 95 -1.22 -5.36 6.44
C PHE A 95 -0.06 -5.27 7.44
N GLN A 96 -0.18 -4.41 8.42
CA GLN A 96 0.85 -4.01 9.40
C GLN A 96 1.68 -5.18 9.96
N ASP A 97 1.04 -6.31 10.33
CA ASP A 97 1.72 -7.47 10.90
C ASP A 97 2.00 -8.60 9.89
N GLY A 98 1.88 -8.30 8.57
CA GLY A 98 2.02 -9.26 7.49
C GLY A 98 0.79 -10.15 7.28
N ALA A 99 -0.08 -10.28 8.29
CA ALA A 99 -1.33 -11.06 8.28
C ALA A 99 -1.18 -12.50 7.74
N LEU A 100 -0.04 -13.15 8.04
CA LEU A 100 0.22 -14.52 7.61
C LEU A 100 -0.63 -15.52 8.40
N PHE A 101 -1.07 -16.58 7.73
CA PHE A 101 -1.70 -17.73 8.38
C PHE A 101 -0.67 -18.45 9.24
N SER A 102 -0.87 -18.42 10.56
CA SER A 102 0.10 -18.93 11.54
C SER A 102 0.33 -20.45 11.48
N SER A 103 -0.64 -21.19 10.94
CA SER A 103 -0.61 -22.65 10.74
C SER A 103 0.02 -23.09 9.42
N LEU A 104 0.36 -22.15 8.54
CA LEU A 104 0.99 -22.41 7.23
C LEU A 104 2.44 -21.97 7.24
N THR A 105 3.30 -22.66 6.48
CA THR A 105 4.67 -22.23 6.21
C THR A 105 4.69 -20.98 5.34
N VAL A 106 5.85 -20.36 5.14
CA VAL A 106 6.00 -19.20 4.23
C VAL A 106 5.60 -19.60 2.81
N ALA A 107 6.09 -20.70 2.28
CA ALA A 107 5.71 -21.17 0.95
C ALA A 107 4.21 -21.39 0.84
N GLN A 108 3.59 -22.06 1.80
CA GLN A 108 2.15 -22.30 1.82
C GLN A 108 1.34 -21.00 1.92
N ASN A 109 1.80 -19.99 2.67
CA ASN A 109 1.16 -18.68 2.71
C ASN A 109 1.14 -18.00 1.34
N ILE A 110 2.23 -18.13 0.56
CA ILE A 110 2.32 -17.57 -0.80
C ILE A 110 1.46 -18.36 -1.79
N GLU A 111 1.33 -19.66 -1.58
CA GLU A 111 0.50 -20.53 -2.41
C GLU A 111 -1.01 -20.34 -2.20
N VAL A 112 -1.46 -19.74 -1.07
CA VAL A 112 -2.91 -19.54 -0.82
C VAL A 112 -3.60 -18.83 -1.97
N PRO A 113 -3.20 -17.61 -2.38
CA PRO A 113 -3.86 -16.93 -3.50
C PRO A 113 -3.74 -17.69 -4.81
N LEU A 114 -2.60 -18.40 -5.05
CA LEU A 114 -2.43 -19.21 -6.25
C LEU A 114 -3.43 -20.39 -6.32
N LYS A 115 -3.78 -20.98 -5.17
CA LYS A 115 -4.76 -22.07 -5.07
C LYS A 115 -6.19 -21.59 -5.22
N GLU A 116 -6.49 -20.41 -4.73
CA GLU A 116 -7.82 -19.82 -4.79
C GLU A 116 -8.17 -19.30 -6.18
N ASP A 117 -7.22 -18.65 -6.85
CA ASP A 117 -7.46 -17.91 -8.10
C ASP A 117 -6.99 -18.66 -9.36
N LEU A 118 -6.01 -19.57 -9.23
CA LEU A 118 -5.39 -20.21 -10.38
C LEU A 118 -5.43 -21.74 -10.27
N HIS A 119 -5.81 -22.41 -11.35
CA HIS A 119 -5.80 -23.88 -11.44
C HIS A 119 -4.40 -24.39 -11.83
N LEU A 120 -3.41 -24.22 -10.96
CA LEU A 120 -2.02 -24.62 -11.19
C LEU A 120 -1.70 -25.97 -10.55
N SER A 121 -0.68 -26.67 -11.09
CA SER A 121 -0.13 -27.85 -10.42
C SER A 121 0.63 -27.46 -9.15
N GLU A 122 0.67 -28.35 -8.16
CA GLU A 122 1.43 -28.14 -6.91
C GLU A 122 2.90 -27.79 -7.18
N ARG A 123 3.52 -28.45 -8.15
CA ARG A 123 4.88 -28.16 -8.57
C ARG A 123 5.06 -26.71 -9.03
N LEU A 124 4.16 -26.23 -9.89
CA LEU A 124 4.26 -24.86 -10.41
C LEU A 124 4.01 -23.83 -9.32
N MET A 125 3.06 -24.07 -8.41
CA MET A 125 2.84 -23.19 -7.25
C MET A 125 4.07 -23.10 -6.35
N ALA A 126 4.75 -24.25 -6.09
CA ALA A 126 5.97 -24.26 -5.32
C ALA A 126 7.13 -23.50 -6.01
N GLU A 127 7.25 -23.61 -7.34
CA GLU A 127 8.23 -22.87 -8.14
C GLU A 127 7.94 -21.34 -8.08
N ILE A 128 6.68 -20.92 -8.18
CA ILE A 128 6.27 -19.53 -8.02
C ILE A 128 6.56 -19.04 -6.60
N ALA A 129 6.19 -19.80 -5.58
CA ALA A 129 6.46 -19.44 -4.19
C ALA A 129 7.96 -19.25 -3.92
N ALA A 130 8.81 -20.13 -4.44
CA ALA A 130 10.27 -20.01 -4.34
C ALA A 130 10.79 -18.75 -5.03
N CYS A 131 10.24 -18.39 -6.22
CA CYS A 131 10.57 -17.17 -6.92
C CYS A 131 10.20 -15.93 -6.07
N LYS A 132 8.97 -15.89 -5.53
CA LYS A 132 8.50 -14.75 -4.70
C LYS A 132 9.30 -14.59 -3.41
N ILE A 133 9.70 -15.70 -2.78
CA ILE A 133 10.62 -15.71 -1.62
C ILE A 133 11.95 -15.04 -1.99
N GLY A 134 12.52 -15.40 -3.12
CA GLY A 134 13.75 -14.79 -3.63
C GLY A 134 13.59 -13.30 -3.95
N MET A 135 12.48 -12.91 -4.61
CA MET A 135 12.18 -11.52 -4.97
C MET A 135 12.16 -10.58 -3.77
N VAL A 136 11.65 -11.03 -2.62
CA VAL A 136 11.62 -10.22 -1.39
C VAL A 136 12.88 -10.34 -0.54
N GLY A 137 13.93 -11.02 -1.05
CA GLY A 137 15.22 -11.17 -0.36
C GLY A 137 15.16 -12.05 0.88
N LEU A 138 14.24 -13.01 0.94
CA LEU A 138 14.26 -14.06 1.95
C LEU A 138 15.20 -15.20 1.53
N PRO A 139 15.91 -15.82 2.49
CA PRO A 139 16.71 -17.01 2.17
C PRO A 139 15.81 -18.20 1.83
N ALA A 140 16.28 -19.11 0.99
CA ALA A 140 15.49 -20.24 0.49
C ALA A 140 14.95 -21.14 1.63
N ASP A 141 15.70 -21.31 2.73
CA ASP A 141 15.28 -22.08 3.90
C ASP A 141 14.11 -21.42 4.69
N ALA A 142 13.75 -20.19 4.36
CA ALA A 142 12.56 -19.55 4.92
C ALA A 142 11.25 -20.18 4.41
N ALA A 143 11.28 -20.86 3.25
CA ALA A 143 10.10 -21.47 2.64
C ALA A 143 9.35 -22.42 3.59
N ASP A 144 10.11 -23.24 4.35
CA ASP A 144 9.58 -24.26 5.25
C ASP A 144 9.31 -23.76 6.67
N LYS A 145 9.62 -22.48 6.97
CA LYS A 145 9.42 -21.89 8.29
C LYS A 145 7.96 -21.40 8.48
N PHE A 146 7.47 -21.56 9.69
CA PHE A 146 6.21 -20.96 10.13
C PHE A 146 6.42 -19.50 10.53
N PRO A 147 5.39 -18.65 10.47
CA PRO A 147 5.48 -17.23 10.88
C PRO A 147 6.08 -17.02 12.27
N SER A 148 5.83 -17.93 13.23
CA SER A 148 6.39 -17.88 14.57
C SER A 148 7.92 -18.05 14.64
N GLN A 149 8.53 -18.61 13.60
CA GLN A 149 9.97 -18.85 13.50
C GLN A 149 10.73 -17.73 12.78
N LEU A 150 10.00 -16.69 12.32
CA LEU A 150 10.55 -15.58 11.57
C LEU A 150 10.79 -14.36 12.46
N SER A 151 11.83 -13.57 12.16
CA SER A 151 11.95 -12.22 12.70
C SER A 151 10.82 -11.31 12.20
N GLY A 152 10.63 -10.14 12.83
CA GLY A 152 9.63 -9.16 12.40
C GLY A 152 9.79 -8.77 10.92
N GLY A 153 11.02 -8.45 10.51
CA GLY A 153 11.34 -8.11 9.12
C GLY A 153 11.10 -9.27 8.15
N MET A 154 11.46 -10.48 8.53
CA MET A 154 11.18 -11.68 7.70
C MET A 154 9.68 -11.92 7.54
N ARG A 155 8.87 -11.72 8.60
CA ARG A 155 7.39 -11.84 8.50
C ARG A 155 6.82 -10.83 7.51
N LYS A 156 7.28 -9.58 7.55
CA LYS A 156 6.85 -8.54 6.60
C LYS A 156 7.24 -8.89 5.17
N ARG A 157 8.46 -9.36 4.94
CA ARG A 157 8.91 -9.83 3.62
C ARG A 157 8.09 -11.03 3.13
N ALA A 158 7.75 -11.98 3.99
CA ALA A 158 6.89 -13.11 3.64
C ALA A 158 5.45 -12.64 3.31
N GLY A 159 4.90 -11.69 4.06
CA GLY A 159 3.62 -11.06 3.74
C GLY A 159 3.64 -10.31 2.40
N LEU A 160 4.75 -9.63 2.10
CA LEU A 160 4.97 -8.99 0.80
C LEU A 160 5.06 -10.01 -0.34
N ALA A 161 5.78 -11.13 -0.14
CA ALA A 161 5.85 -12.21 -1.12
C ALA A 161 4.47 -12.79 -1.44
N ARG A 162 3.61 -12.97 -0.42
CA ARG A 162 2.22 -13.38 -0.62
C ARG A 162 1.41 -12.33 -1.38
N ALA A 163 1.56 -11.04 -1.03
CA ALA A 163 0.88 -9.96 -1.74
C ALA A 163 1.27 -9.88 -3.23
N LEU A 164 2.47 -10.33 -3.57
CA LEU A 164 2.98 -10.37 -4.95
C LEU A 164 2.68 -11.69 -5.68
N ALA A 165 2.00 -12.65 -5.05
CA ALA A 165 1.85 -14.01 -5.60
C ALA A 165 1.18 -14.05 -6.97
N LEU A 166 0.18 -13.20 -7.21
CA LEU A 166 -0.61 -13.12 -8.45
C LEU A 166 -0.08 -12.09 -9.45
N ASP A 167 1.15 -11.57 -9.28
CA ASP A 167 1.73 -10.51 -10.12
C ASP A 167 0.80 -9.28 -10.25
N PRO A 168 0.42 -8.63 -9.12
CA PRO A 168 -0.54 -7.54 -9.11
C PRO A 168 -0.03 -6.30 -9.85
N GLU A 169 -0.96 -5.42 -10.29
CA GLU A 169 -0.65 -4.09 -10.81
C GLU A 169 -0.55 -3.05 -9.68
N ILE A 170 -1.26 -3.26 -8.57
CA ILE A 170 -1.33 -2.34 -7.44
C ILE A 170 -0.90 -3.05 -6.15
N LEU A 171 -0.07 -2.40 -5.35
CA LEU A 171 0.35 -2.88 -4.04
C LEU A 171 -0.12 -1.91 -2.95
N PHE A 172 -0.98 -2.40 -2.07
CA PHE A 172 -1.44 -1.68 -0.87
C PHE A 172 -0.60 -2.08 0.34
N LEU A 173 0.01 -1.10 0.99
CA LEU A 173 0.88 -1.31 2.15
C LEU A 173 0.35 -0.51 3.34
N ASP A 174 -0.01 -1.20 4.43
CA ASP A 174 -0.46 -0.57 5.68
C ASP A 174 0.67 -0.67 6.73
N GLU A 175 1.38 0.44 6.98
CA GLU A 175 2.48 0.56 7.95
C GLU A 175 3.57 -0.52 7.77
N PRO A 176 4.15 -0.67 6.57
CA PRO A 176 5.02 -1.81 6.25
C PRO A 176 6.32 -1.82 7.06
N THR A 177 6.86 -0.66 7.44
CA THR A 177 8.10 -0.54 8.21
C THR A 177 7.89 -0.48 9.72
N ALA A 178 6.63 -0.41 10.20
CA ALA A 178 6.33 -0.33 11.63
C ALA A 178 6.93 -1.49 12.41
N GLY A 179 7.66 -1.17 13.51
CA GLY A 179 8.31 -2.16 14.37
C GLY A 179 9.60 -2.75 13.83
N LEU A 180 10.11 -2.27 12.69
CA LEU A 180 11.48 -2.56 12.25
C LEU A 180 12.47 -1.59 12.89
N ASP A 181 13.72 -2.01 13.01
CA ASP A 181 14.80 -1.10 13.31
C ASP A 181 15.10 -0.20 12.08
N PRO A 182 15.78 0.94 12.25
CA PRO A 182 15.99 1.89 11.14
C PRO A 182 16.69 1.30 9.91
N ILE A 183 17.64 0.37 10.13
CA ILE A 183 18.34 -0.29 9.01
C ILE A 183 17.39 -1.23 8.27
N GLY A 184 16.60 -1.99 9.01
CA GLY A 184 15.59 -2.89 8.46
C GLY A 184 14.47 -2.14 7.72
N ALA A 185 14.04 -0.97 8.23
CA ALA A 185 13.07 -0.10 7.60
C ALA A 185 13.59 0.44 6.26
N ALA A 186 14.78 1.03 6.24
CA ALA A 186 15.42 1.52 5.02
C ALA A 186 15.62 0.42 3.97
N ALA A 187 16.04 -0.78 4.40
CA ALA A 187 16.19 -1.93 3.50
C ALA A 187 14.84 -2.45 2.96
N PHE A 188 13.74 -2.25 3.69
CA PHE A 188 12.40 -2.60 3.23
C PHE A 188 11.87 -1.55 2.24
N ASP A 189 12.09 -0.27 2.51
CA ASP A 189 11.72 0.82 1.59
C ASP A 189 12.46 0.68 0.25
N GLN A 190 13.78 0.40 0.28
CA GLN A 190 14.54 0.15 -0.94
C GLN A 190 13.99 -1.07 -1.71
N LEU A 191 13.63 -2.16 -1.03
CA LEU A 191 12.99 -3.31 -1.66
C LEU A 191 11.69 -2.92 -2.37
N ILE A 192 10.82 -2.11 -1.72
CA ILE A 192 9.58 -1.63 -2.36
C ILE A 192 9.89 -0.80 -3.59
N LYS A 193 10.88 0.11 -3.53
CA LYS A 193 11.28 0.94 -4.67
C LYS A 193 11.83 0.11 -5.83
N ASP A 194 12.65 -0.90 -5.53
CA ASP A 194 13.21 -1.81 -6.54
C ASP A 194 12.10 -2.64 -7.22
N LEU A 195 11.16 -3.17 -6.45
CA LEU A 195 10.01 -3.92 -6.96
C LEU A 195 9.10 -3.01 -7.79
N GLN A 196 8.78 -1.81 -7.32
CA GLN A 196 7.98 -0.84 -8.06
C GLN A 196 8.61 -0.53 -9.42
N SER A 197 9.91 -0.23 -9.43
CA SER A 197 10.62 0.13 -10.66
C SER A 197 10.77 -1.04 -11.64
N SER A 198 11.03 -2.26 -11.11
CA SER A 198 11.28 -3.45 -11.92
C SER A 198 10.01 -4.07 -12.49
N LEU A 199 8.90 -3.99 -11.76
CA LEU A 199 7.62 -4.62 -12.10
C LEU A 199 6.59 -3.60 -12.62
N GLY A 200 6.87 -2.29 -12.56
CA GLY A 200 5.91 -1.25 -12.94
C GLY A 200 4.72 -1.13 -11.97
N LEU A 201 4.92 -1.50 -10.70
CA LEU A 201 3.84 -1.50 -9.69
C LEU A 201 3.38 -0.07 -9.40
N THR A 202 2.09 0.08 -9.14
CA THR A 202 1.56 1.25 -8.43
C THR A 202 1.52 0.93 -6.93
N VAL A 203 2.02 1.80 -6.08
CA VAL A 203 2.09 1.55 -4.64
C VAL A 203 1.26 2.57 -3.86
N PHE A 204 0.29 2.09 -3.09
CA PHE A 204 -0.52 2.87 -2.15
C PHE A 204 0.01 2.59 -0.73
N LEU A 205 0.83 3.50 -0.21
CA LEU A 205 1.55 3.34 1.05
C LEU A 205 0.89 4.14 2.17
N VAL A 206 0.33 3.48 3.15
CA VAL A 206 -0.08 4.11 4.42
C VAL A 206 1.08 4.04 5.38
N THR A 207 1.58 5.19 5.83
CA THR A 207 2.65 5.25 6.82
C THR A 207 2.59 6.54 7.66
N HIS A 208 3.28 6.53 8.79
CA HIS A 208 3.60 7.72 9.59
C HIS A 208 5.12 7.97 9.64
N ASP A 209 5.89 7.16 8.92
CA ASP A 209 7.34 7.25 8.86
C ASP A 209 7.77 8.26 7.78
N LEU A 210 8.39 9.34 8.20
CA LEU A 210 8.87 10.39 7.31
C LEU A 210 10.04 9.93 6.45
N ASP A 211 10.91 9.07 7.00
CA ASP A 211 12.05 8.55 6.24
C ASP A 211 11.58 7.74 5.04
N SER A 212 10.58 6.88 5.21
CA SER A 212 9.94 6.15 4.10
C SER A 212 9.33 7.09 3.06
N LEU A 213 8.65 8.18 3.49
CA LEU A 213 8.05 9.14 2.56
C LEU A 213 9.09 9.82 1.67
N PHE A 214 10.19 10.30 2.29
CA PHE A 214 11.27 10.96 1.55
C PHE A 214 12.05 9.99 0.67
N ALA A 215 12.17 8.72 1.09
CA ALA A 215 12.94 7.72 0.35
C ALA A 215 12.24 7.22 -0.92
N ILE A 216 10.91 6.98 -0.88
CA ILE A 216 10.27 6.24 -1.95
C ILE A 216 9.02 6.88 -2.56
N CYS A 217 8.39 7.89 -1.92
CA CYS A 217 7.13 8.45 -2.43
C CYS A 217 7.34 9.51 -3.51
N ASP A 218 6.57 9.42 -4.59
CA ASP A 218 6.50 10.42 -5.65
C ASP A 218 5.57 11.57 -5.27
N ARG A 219 4.42 11.25 -4.64
CA ARG A 219 3.47 12.20 -4.08
C ARG A 219 3.00 11.75 -2.70
N VAL A 220 2.54 12.70 -1.92
CA VAL A 220 1.99 12.45 -0.58
C VAL A 220 0.57 13.01 -0.49
N ALA A 221 -0.33 12.21 0.05
CA ALA A 221 -1.70 12.55 0.34
C ALA A 221 -1.85 12.72 1.87
N VAL A 222 -2.00 13.95 2.32
CA VAL A 222 -2.12 14.30 3.74
C VAL A 222 -3.59 14.33 4.15
N LEU A 223 -3.96 13.44 5.07
CA LEU A 223 -5.29 13.42 5.70
C LEU A 223 -5.32 14.37 6.90
N VAL A 224 -5.99 15.48 6.74
CA VAL A 224 -6.16 16.52 7.76
C VAL A 224 -7.56 17.12 7.66
N ASP A 225 -8.18 17.45 8.81
CA ASP A 225 -9.53 18.02 8.89
C ASP A 225 -10.59 17.19 8.13
N LYS A 226 -10.46 15.85 8.13
CA LYS A 226 -11.31 14.89 7.40
C LYS A 226 -11.26 15.02 5.88
N LYS A 227 -10.35 15.81 5.35
CA LYS A 227 -10.09 16.05 3.93
C LYS A 227 -8.71 15.50 3.56
N ILE A 228 -8.44 15.47 2.27
CA ILE A 228 -7.14 15.06 1.75
C ILE A 228 -6.50 16.21 0.96
N ARG A 229 -5.18 16.34 1.11
CA ARG A 229 -4.33 17.26 0.34
C ARG A 229 -3.27 16.44 -0.35
N VAL A 230 -3.27 16.44 -1.67
CA VAL A 230 -2.32 15.66 -2.48
C VAL A 230 -1.33 16.61 -3.14
N ALA A 231 -0.06 16.38 -2.90
CA ALA A 231 1.01 17.20 -3.48
C ALA A 231 2.34 16.41 -3.51
N THR A 232 3.36 16.94 -4.15
CA THR A 232 4.72 16.48 -4.01
C THR A 232 5.27 16.83 -2.62
N LEU A 233 6.34 16.17 -2.20
CA LEU A 233 7.01 16.52 -0.94
C LEU A 233 7.47 17.97 -0.89
N GLU A 234 8.00 18.51 -2.01
CA GLU A 234 8.42 19.91 -2.10
C GLU A 234 7.28 20.89 -1.92
N GLU A 235 6.11 20.58 -2.47
CA GLU A 235 4.90 21.42 -2.30
C GLU A 235 4.38 21.35 -0.88
N HIS A 236 4.37 20.18 -0.23
CA HIS A 236 3.99 20.04 1.18
C HIS A 236 4.95 20.79 2.13
N LEU A 237 6.24 20.85 1.82
CA LEU A 237 7.20 21.65 2.57
C LEU A 237 6.91 23.16 2.50
N ARG A 238 6.13 23.60 1.51
CA ARG A 238 5.71 25.01 1.37
C ARG A 238 4.24 25.24 1.82
N ASP A 239 3.55 24.19 2.26
CA ASP A 239 2.15 24.27 2.70
C ASP A 239 2.05 25.06 4.02
N ASN A 240 1.17 26.05 4.05
CA ASN A 240 0.95 26.91 5.23
C ASN A 240 -0.07 26.33 6.21
N HIS A 241 -0.63 25.15 5.95
CA HIS A 241 -1.55 24.50 6.88
C HIS A 241 -0.80 24.10 8.17
N PRO A 242 -1.22 24.54 9.36
CA PRO A 242 -0.45 24.38 10.60
C PRO A 242 0.02 22.94 10.84
N TRP A 243 -0.90 21.98 10.72
CA TRP A 243 -0.57 20.56 10.94
C TRP A 243 0.43 20.04 9.90
N VAL A 244 0.28 20.40 8.61
CA VAL A 244 1.16 19.95 7.52
C VAL A 244 2.56 20.54 7.74
N HIS A 245 2.63 21.85 8.03
CA HIS A 245 3.89 22.53 8.35
C HIS A 245 4.60 21.85 9.52
N ASP A 246 3.91 21.63 10.67
CA ASP A 246 4.52 21.03 11.84
C ASP A 246 4.94 19.57 11.61
N TYR A 247 4.20 18.82 10.80
CA TYR A 247 4.53 17.46 10.45
C TYR A 247 5.84 17.36 9.64
N PHE A 248 5.99 18.18 8.60
CA PHE A 248 7.18 18.13 7.73
C PHE A 248 8.36 18.94 8.26
N HIS A 249 8.15 20.02 9.02
CA HIS A 249 9.20 20.87 9.58
C HIS A 249 9.52 20.60 11.05
N GLY A 250 8.83 19.68 11.68
CA GLY A 250 9.15 19.21 13.03
C GLY A 250 10.55 18.57 13.12
N PRO A 251 11.03 18.25 14.32
CA PRO A 251 12.37 17.68 14.50
C PRO A 251 12.64 16.42 13.65
N ARG A 252 11.63 15.55 13.52
CA ARG A 252 11.72 14.33 12.70
C ARG A 252 11.72 14.65 11.21
N GLY A 253 10.89 15.60 10.76
CA GLY A 253 10.85 16.02 9.36
C GLY A 253 12.18 16.62 8.88
N ARG A 254 12.83 17.43 9.71
CA ARG A 254 14.16 17.98 9.38
C ARG A 254 15.24 16.91 9.29
N ALA A 255 15.20 15.91 10.17
CA ALA A 255 16.15 14.79 10.12
C ALA A 255 15.97 13.97 8.83
N ALA A 256 14.74 13.63 8.46
CA ALA A 256 14.43 12.88 7.23
C ALA A 256 14.84 13.64 5.96
N GLN A 257 14.60 14.96 5.88
CA GLN A 257 15.04 15.80 4.76
C GLN A 257 16.56 15.78 4.59
N THR A 258 17.34 15.83 5.71
CA THR A 258 18.80 15.81 5.66
C THR A 258 19.35 14.47 5.20
N ALA A 259 18.66 13.37 5.49
CA ALA A 259 19.06 12.02 5.09
C ALA A 259 18.76 11.71 3.63
N ALA A 260 17.79 12.40 3.00
CA ALA A 260 17.39 12.22 1.60
C ALA A 260 18.26 12.97 0.58
N HIS A 261 19.19 13.82 1.05
CA HIS A 261 20.18 14.57 0.25
C HIS A 261 21.58 14.02 0.46
#